data_dd8a8436cd67eafe40a0355483f69d90
#
_entry.id   dd8a8436cd67eafe40a0355483f69d90
#
_cell.length_a   1.000
_cell.length_b   1.000
_cell.length_c   1.000
_cell.angle_alpha   90.00
_cell.angle_beta   90.00
_cell.angle_gamma   90.00
#
_symmetry.space_group_name_H-M   'P 1'
#
loop_
_entity.id
_entity.type
_entity.pdbx_description
1 polymer ?
#
loop_
_entity_poly.entity_id
_entity_poly.type
_entity_poly.pdbx_seq_one_letter_code
_entity_poly.pdbx_strand_id
1 'polypeptide(L)'
;MAAGSPGDRAAFVTILIRSRCLGAACLTVLALAGPPEARAQGRAVFHERNACPEALPPETRCGSVSVPERRTHPDGRRIELNVVVVPARSGAGAEALLIFSGGPGQAATESARFVPNALEPLRDDFDLIFFDQRGTGDSNGLYCEPSDDPVRWFTEGVFDARSYRRCRARLQERADLTAYRTGPSVDDVAAVLDATGHPAVHVRGASYGTRMALAFAAAHPTRVRSLTLAGVVPPDVRTPYAFSGTFRSSLLRLMEDCDADAACRTETPLFDHVAAILERLDHGSVAARISHDGTTIEVPVDRAAFTYAVRGILYGGRALELPHRLREAARTGSLDWFAEQYAARARELAPGLAFGMHLSTVCAEDVAADGPREAVAQPAPMHDLLLSEYREACDVWAVPGADRSVLSPAAPLPVPTLVFSGRRDPVTPPEYGERVRGLFLDMRHVVFPRGGHGYTGVEPSCALRLFIDFVRDPVPGKLDAECADGPVDPWPTISPQEAPRGPETVRQPDEARLVVDDLVHFRETLDALAAEARTAADTLAIIQRSYFDR
;
A
#
# COMPACT_ATOMS: atom_id res chain seq x y z
N MET A 1 -10.21 47.43 -41.36
CA MET A 1 -11.39 47.36 -42.22
C MET A 1 -12.14 46.10 -41.93
N ALA A 2 -13.25 46.22 -41.30
CA ALA A 2 -14.59 45.70 -41.48
C ALA A 2 -14.67 44.18 -41.28
N ALA A 3 -15.23 43.70 -40.24
CA ALA A 3 -16.62 43.64 -39.75
C ALA A 3 -17.39 42.45 -40.36
N GLY A 4 -18.00 41.63 -39.48
CA GLY A 4 -19.19 40.88 -39.77
C GLY A 4 -19.39 39.60 -38.98
N SER A 5 -20.06 39.65 -37.81
CA SER A 5 -20.94 38.60 -37.24
C SER A 5 -22.31 38.73 -37.99
N PRO A 6 -23.34 37.85 -37.91
CA PRO A 6 -23.76 36.97 -36.80
C PRO A 6 -24.40 35.61 -37.19
N GLY A 7 -24.56 34.75 -36.23
CA GLY A 7 -25.75 34.04 -35.74
C GLY A 7 -26.57 33.14 -36.69
N ASP A 8 -26.77 31.90 -36.28
CA ASP A 8 -27.98 31.17 -36.63
C ASP A 8 -28.48 30.29 -35.49
N ARG A 9 -29.76 30.58 -35.14
CA ARG A 9 -30.60 29.83 -34.20
C ARG A 9 -31.25 28.68 -34.96
N ALA A 10 -31.09 27.46 -34.51
CA ALA A 10 -31.90 26.34 -35.01
C ALA A 10 -33.27 26.34 -34.33
N ALA A 11 -34.30 26.51 -35.12
CA ALA A 11 -35.70 26.48 -34.72
C ALA A 11 -36.22 25.04 -34.69
N PHE A 12 -36.92 24.71 -33.60
CA PHE A 12 -37.75 23.50 -33.50
C PHE A 12 -38.97 23.64 -34.41
N VAL A 13 -39.16 22.72 -35.35
CA VAL A 13 -40.36 22.57 -36.13
C VAL A 13 -41.23 21.48 -35.51
N THR A 14 -42.36 21.89 -34.91
CA THR A 14 -43.42 20.99 -34.46
C THR A 14 -44.36 20.74 -35.63
N ILE A 15 -44.39 19.51 -36.16
CA ILE A 15 -45.40 19.12 -37.18
C ILE A 15 -46.60 18.52 -36.44
N LEU A 16 -47.71 19.28 -36.48
CA LEU A 16 -49.05 18.81 -36.10
C LEU A 16 -49.69 18.12 -37.29
N ILE A 17 -49.82 16.80 -37.26
CA ILE A 17 -50.66 16.05 -38.19
C ILE A 17 -52.03 15.84 -37.53
N ARG A 18 -53.05 16.55 -38.00
CA ARG A 18 -54.47 16.24 -37.73
C ARG A 18 -54.88 15.13 -38.67
N SER A 19 -55.16 13.96 -38.17
CA SER A 19 -55.92 12.94 -38.92
C SER A 19 -57.22 12.66 -38.17
N ARG A 20 -58.33 12.87 -38.90
CA ARG A 20 -59.66 12.44 -38.48
C ARG A 20 -59.83 10.98 -38.87
N CYS A 21 -60.09 10.10 -37.92
CA CYS A 21 -60.68 8.79 -38.21
C CYS A 21 -61.93 8.59 -37.34
N LEU A 22 -63.05 8.27 -38.05
CA LEU A 22 -64.28 7.79 -37.46
C LEU A 22 -64.17 6.36 -37.01
N GLY A 23 -64.70 6.11 -35.85
CA GLY A 23 -65.36 4.92 -35.35
C GLY A 23 -64.83 3.54 -35.77
N ALA A 24 -63.91 2.96 -34.92
CA ALA A 24 -63.84 1.52 -34.61
C ALA A 24 -62.96 1.38 -33.35
N ALA A 25 -63.45 0.68 -32.35
CA ALA A 25 -62.72 0.43 -31.12
C ALA A 25 -61.52 -0.49 -31.37
N CYS A 26 -60.31 0.07 -31.43
CA CYS A 26 -59.08 -0.66 -31.36
C CYS A 26 -58.60 -0.69 -29.90
N LEU A 27 -58.82 -1.80 -29.21
CA LEU A 27 -58.16 -2.13 -27.97
C LEU A 27 -56.66 -2.31 -28.27
N THR A 28 -55.88 -1.27 -28.10
CA THR A 28 -54.41 -1.36 -28.06
C THR A 28 -54.02 -1.95 -26.70
N VAL A 29 -53.65 -3.21 -26.68
CA VAL A 29 -52.92 -3.84 -25.56
C VAL A 29 -51.55 -3.18 -25.52
N LEU A 30 -51.36 -2.17 -24.68
CA LEU A 30 -50.05 -1.71 -24.28
C LEU A 30 -49.42 -2.88 -23.47
N ALA A 31 -48.58 -3.65 -24.15
CA ALA A 31 -47.62 -4.48 -23.44
C ALA A 31 -46.68 -3.52 -22.69
N LEU A 32 -46.94 -3.32 -21.40
CA LEU A 32 -45.98 -2.76 -20.47
C LEU A 32 -44.78 -3.74 -20.45
N ALA A 33 -43.78 -3.47 -21.28
CA ALA A 33 -42.46 -4.06 -21.07
C ALA A 33 -41.99 -3.54 -19.71
N GLY A 34 -42.16 -4.37 -18.68
CA GLY A 34 -41.54 -4.16 -17.38
C GLY A 34 -40.05 -3.98 -17.58
N PRO A 35 -39.38 -3.26 -16.69
CA PRO A 35 -37.92 -3.19 -16.72
C PRO A 35 -37.37 -4.64 -16.80
N PRO A 36 -36.28 -4.88 -17.57
CA PRO A 36 -35.73 -6.21 -17.68
C PRO A 36 -35.49 -6.71 -16.23
N GLU A 37 -36.15 -7.80 -15.89
CA GLU A 37 -35.92 -8.49 -14.62
C GLU A 37 -34.41 -8.63 -14.50
N ALA A 38 -33.81 -7.95 -13.52
CA ALA A 38 -32.48 -8.23 -13.07
C ALA A 38 -32.49 -9.71 -12.73
N ARG A 39 -31.92 -10.54 -13.63
CA ARG A 39 -31.74 -11.97 -13.37
C ARG A 39 -31.15 -12.07 -11.98
N ALA A 40 -31.87 -12.65 -11.05
CA ALA A 40 -31.43 -12.93 -9.72
C ALA A 40 -30.14 -13.76 -9.87
N GLN A 41 -28.97 -13.08 -9.80
CA GLN A 41 -27.71 -13.78 -9.65
C GLN A 41 -27.87 -14.59 -8.38
N GLY A 42 -27.74 -15.92 -8.48
CA GLY A 42 -27.92 -16.81 -7.33
C GLY A 42 -27.12 -16.25 -6.15
N ARG A 43 -27.77 -16.15 -4.99
CA ARG A 43 -27.17 -15.59 -3.77
C ARG A 43 -25.83 -16.30 -3.54
N ALA A 44 -24.76 -15.55 -3.33
CA ALA A 44 -23.45 -16.10 -2.98
C ALA A 44 -23.61 -17.01 -1.74
N VAL A 45 -23.00 -18.19 -1.77
CA VAL A 45 -23.11 -19.18 -0.70
C VAL A 45 -21.71 -19.45 -0.15
N PHE A 46 -21.61 -19.48 1.17
CA PHE A 46 -20.40 -19.90 1.86
C PHE A 46 -20.37 -21.43 1.94
N HIS A 47 -19.42 -22.02 1.23
CA HIS A 47 -19.17 -23.46 1.22
C HIS A 47 -18.15 -23.79 2.31
N GLU A 48 -18.63 -24.21 3.46
CA GLU A 48 -17.80 -24.53 4.62
C GLU A 48 -16.98 -25.80 4.39
N ARG A 49 -15.71 -25.79 4.79
CA ARG A 49 -14.78 -26.93 4.77
C ARG A 49 -14.72 -27.58 6.15
N ASN A 50 -14.44 -28.88 6.18
CA ASN A 50 -14.43 -29.67 7.42
C ASN A 50 -13.22 -29.39 8.32
N ALA A 51 -12.21 -28.63 7.86
CA ALA A 51 -11.01 -28.36 8.63
C ALA A 51 -10.51 -26.92 8.43
N CYS A 52 -10.18 -26.26 9.52
CA CYS A 52 -9.40 -25.02 9.61
C CYS A 52 -7.96 -25.33 10.03
N PRO A 53 -7.00 -24.40 9.86
CA PRO A 53 -5.68 -24.50 10.45
C PRO A 53 -5.74 -24.73 11.97
N GLU A 54 -4.96 -25.69 12.49
CA GLU A 54 -4.97 -26.09 13.91
C GLU A 54 -4.66 -24.96 14.90
N ALA A 55 -3.94 -23.93 14.44
CA ALA A 55 -3.59 -22.77 15.27
C ALA A 55 -4.79 -21.84 15.57
N LEU A 56 -5.93 -22.02 14.90
CA LEU A 56 -7.11 -21.19 15.08
C LEU A 56 -8.05 -21.78 16.14
N PRO A 57 -8.90 -20.96 16.77
CA PRO A 57 -9.93 -21.43 17.68
C PRO A 57 -10.81 -22.52 17.05
N PRO A 58 -11.23 -23.56 17.80
CA PRO A 58 -11.93 -24.71 17.24
C PRO A 58 -13.30 -24.38 16.62
N GLU A 59 -13.93 -23.29 17.05
CA GLU A 59 -15.19 -22.77 16.50
C GLU A 59 -15.02 -22.01 15.19
N THR A 60 -13.80 -21.83 14.70
CA THR A 60 -13.51 -21.14 13.44
C THR A 60 -14.16 -21.85 12.26
N ARG A 61 -14.76 -21.05 11.38
CA ARG A 61 -15.39 -21.52 10.15
C ARG A 61 -14.49 -21.17 8.95
N CYS A 62 -14.05 -22.16 8.22
CA CYS A 62 -13.23 -22.01 7.02
C CYS A 62 -13.99 -22.53 5.82
N GLY A 63 -13.87 -21.84 4.70
CA GLY A 63 -14.61 -22.25 3.51
C GLY A 63 -14.28 -21.39 2.29
N SER A 64 -15.13 -21.48 1.29
CA SER A 64 -15.00 -20.67 0.08
C SER A 64 -16.32 -20.03 -0.35
N VAL A 65 -16.20 -18.97 -1.13
CA VAL A 65 -17.30 -18.31 -1.82
C VAL A 65 -16.98 -18.29 -3.31
N SER A 66 -17.82 -18.97 -4.10
CA SER A 66 -17.65 -19.03 -5.55
C SER A 66 -18.15 -17.74 -6.20
N VAL A 67 -17.30 -17.12 -7.03
CA VAL A 67 -17.63 -15.90 -7.77
C VAL A 67 -17.20 -16.00 -9.24
N PRO A 68 -17.87 -15.29 -10.17
CA PRO A 68 -17.36 -15.20 -11.54
C PRO A 68 -15.99 -14.50 -11.57
N GLU A 69 -15.03 -15.05 -12.30
CA GLU A 69 -13.75 -14.36 -12.52
C GLU A 69 -13.96 -13.01 -13.18
N ARG A 70 -14.82 -12.95 -14.23
CA ARG A 70 -15.31 -11.71 -14.84
C ARG A 70 -16.77 -11.47 -14.50
N ARG A 71 -17.07 -10.40 -13.80
CA ARG A 71 -18.47 -10.02 -13.47
C ARG A 71 -19.32 -9.75 -14.71
N THR A 72 -18.70 -9.28 -15.80
CA THR A 72 -19.37 -9.07 -17.10
C THR A 72 -19.69 -10.37 -17.84
N HIS A 73 -19.15 -11.52 -17.40
CA HIS A 73 -19.38 -12.83 -17.96
C HIS A 73 -19.71 -13.84 -16.84
N PRO A 74 -20.89 -13.71 -16.22
CA PRO A 74 -21.25 -14.49 -15.01
C PRO A 74 -21.31 -16.01 -15.24
N ASP A 75 -21.55 -16.44 -16.47
CA ASP A 75 -21.59 -17.86 -16.88
C ASP A 75 -20.19 -18.38 -17.31
N GLY A 76 -19.16 -17.53 -17.23
CA GLY A 76 -17.78 -17.90 -17.58
C GLY A 76 -17.05 -18.60 -16.44
N ARG A 77 -15.71 -18.50 -16.47
CA ARG A 77 -14.85 -19.08 -15.42
C ARG A 77 -15.23 -18.52 -14.07
N ARG A 78 -15.28 -19.42 -13.07
CA ARG A 78 -15.49 -19.07 -11.67
C ARG A 78 -14.20 -19.28 -10.88
N ILE A 79 -14.04 -18.51 -9.82
CA ILE A 79 -12.96 -18.65 -8.85
C ILE A 79 -13.56 -18.82 -7.45
N GLU A 80 -12.85 -19.57 -6.61
CA GLU A 80 -13.22 -19.76 -5.22
C GLU A 80 -12.44 -18.78 -4.36
N LEU A 81 -13.15 -17.96 -3.59
CA LEU A 81 -12.55 -17.03 -2.62
C LEU A 81 -12.41 -17.73 -1.29
N ASN A 82 -11.21 -17.89 -0.79
CA ASN A 82 -10.91 -18.48 0.50
C ASN A 82 -11.29 -17.53 1.63
N VAL A 83 -12.10 -18.01 2.59
CA VAL A 83 -12.65 -17.21 3.69
C VAL A 83 -12.46 -17.94 5.01
N VAL A 84 -12.02 -17.20 6.02
CA VAL A 84 -11.93 -17.63 7.42
C VAL A 84 -12.76 -16.67 8.27
N VAL A 85 -13.71 -17.22 9.02
CA VAL A 85 -14.52 -16.48 9.99
C VAL A 85 -14.27 -17.05 11.38
N VAL A 86 -13.69 -16.23 12.26
CA VAL A 86 -13.52 -16.59 13.68
C VAL A 86 -14.66 -15.95 14.46
N PRO A 87 -15.61 -16.73 14.99
CA PRO A 87 -16.79 -16.20 15.66
C PRO A 87 -16.45 -15.44 16.95
N ALA A 88 -17.27 -14.44 17.23
CA ALA A 88 -17.27 -13.76 18.51
C ALA A 88 -17.71 -14.71 19.64
N ARG A 89 -17.18 -14.48 20.85
CA ARG A 89 -17.63 -15.21 22.04
C ARG A 89 -19.03 -14.80 22.51
N SER A 90 -19.44 -13.56 22.20
CA SER A 90 -20.79 -13.06 22.46
C SER A 90 -21.88 -13.81 21.67
N GLY A 91 -21.51 -14.55 20.63
CA GLY A 91 -22.42 -15.41 19.88
C GLY A 91 -23.20 -14.69 18.77
N ALA A 92 -24.36 -15.26 18.41
CA ALA A 92 -25.13 -14.79 17.25
C ALA A 92 -25.56 -13.32 17.37
N GLY A 93 -25.33 -12.54 16.32
CA GLY A 93 -25.66 -11.12 16.28
C GLY A 93 -24.51 -10.19 16.66
N ALA A 94 -23.32 -10.75 16.91
CA ALA A 94 -22.09 -9.95 17.06
C ALA A 94 -21.84 -9.06 15.83
N GLU A 95 -21.18 -7.93 16.06
CA GLU A 95 -20.67 -7.14 14.96
C GLU A 95 -19.48 -7.86 14.31
N ALA A 96 -19.06 -7.42 13.14
CA ALA A 96 -17.96 -8.08 12.44
C ALA A 96 -16.85 -7.10 12.05
N LEU A 97 -15.61 -7.58 12.09
CA LEU A 97 -14.41 -6.89 11.66
C LEU A 97 -13.82 -7.60 10.44
N LEU A 98 -13.78 -6.92 9.31
CA LEU A 98 -13.15 -7.39 8.07
C LEU A 98 -11.74 -6.84 7.96
N ILE A 99 -10.76 -7.71 7.65
CA ILE A 99 -9.35 -7.35 7.56
C ILE A 99 -8.84 -7.52 6.14
N PHE A 100 -8.28 -6.44 5.57
CA PHE A 100 -7.58 -6.41 4.29
C PHE A 100 -6.06 -6.37 4.49
N SER A 101 -5.37 -7.26 3.80
CA SER A 101 -3.91 -7.28 3.73
C SER A 101 -3.35 -6.35 2.66
N GLY A 102 -2.04 -6.11 2.70
CA GLY A 102 -1.31 -5.22 1.81
C GLY A 102 -0.79 -5.87 0.52
N GLY A 103 0.30 -5.37 0.07
CA GLY A 103 1.00 -5.77 -1.14
C GLY A 103 0.86 -4.75 -2.28
N PRO A 104 -0.11 -4.84 -3.22
CA PRO A 104 -1.12 -5.90 -3.40
C PRO A 104 -0.52 -7.30 -3.55
N GLY A 105 -1.28 -8.33 -3.20
CA GLY A 105 -0.86 -9.72 -3.39
C GLY A 105 -0.64 -10.54 -2.12
N GLN A 106 -0.77 -9.96 -0.91
CA GLN A 106 -0.70 -10.71 0.35
C GLN A 106 -2.05 -11.36 0.67
N ALA A 107 -2.01 -12.61 1.13
CA ALA A 107 -3.18 -13.34 1.59
C ALA A 107 -3.63 -12.81 2.97
N ALA A 108 -4.91 -12.44 3.10
CA ALA A 108 -5.43 -11.92 4.37
C ALA A 108 -5.62 -13.02 5.41
N THR A 109 -5.90 -14.27 4.97
CA THR A 109 -6.06 -15.41 5.88
C THR A 109 -4.79 -15.76 6.63
N GLU A 110 -3.59 -15.40 6.13
CA GLU A 110 -2.34 -15.51 6.88
C GLU A 110 -2.34 -14.65 8.17
N SER A 111 -3.10 -13.55 8.19
CA SER A 111 -3.23 -12.70 9.38
C SER A 111 -4.10 -13.34 10.47
N ALA A 112 -4.87 -14.38 10.16
CA ALA A 112 -5.65 -15.11 11.14
C ALA A 112 -4.77 -15.76 12.23
N ARG A 113 -3.49 -16.04 11.93
CA ARG A 113 -2.51 -16.54 12.93
C ARG A 113 -2.31 -15.61 14.13
N PHE A 114 -2.66 -14.33 14.01
CA PHE A 114 -2.55 -13.36 15.11
C PHE A 114 -3.79 -13.37 16.03
N VAL A 115 -4.85 -14.12 15.68
CA VAL A 115 -6.08 -14.18 16.47
C VAL A 115 -5.83 -14.70 17.90
N PRO A 116 -5.04 -15.77 18.13
CA PRO A 116 -4.82 -16.27 19.48
C PRO A 116 -4.00 -15.33 20.38
N ASN A 117 -3.51 -14.20 19.85
CA ASN A 117 -2.65 -13.26 20.56
C ASN A 117 -3.19 -11.83 20.43
N ALA A 118 -2.69 -11.08 19.44
CA ALA A 118 -2.98 -9.65 19.30
C ALA A 118 -4.45 -9.32 19.02
N LEU A 119 -5.18 -10.20 18.32
CA LEU A 119 -6.60 -9.99 18.00
C LEU A 119 -7.56 -10.68 18.95
N GLU A 120 -7.06 -11.44 19.94
CA GLU A 120 -7.88 -12.19 20.90
C GLU A 120 -8.89 -11.31 21.65
N PRO A 121 -8.54 -10.09 22.13
CA PRO A 121 -9.50 -9.21 22.82
C PRO A 121 -10.68 -8.76 21.96
N LEU A 122 -10.57 -8.78 20.63
CA LEU A 122 -11.67 -8.41 19.74
C LEU A 122 -12.73 -9.49 19.62
N ARG A 123 -12.38 -10.75 19.89
CA ARG A 123 -13.32 -11.88 19.85
C ARG A 123 -14.41 -11.84 20.91
N ASP A 124 -14.30 -10.99 21.91
CA ASP A 124 -15.38 -10.83 22.86
C ASP A 124 -16.62 -10.24 22.20
N ASP A 125 -16.43 -9.35 21.22
CA ASP A 125 -17.48 -8.53 20.66
C ASP A 125 -17.70 -8.73 19.15
N PHE A 126 -16.66 -9.20 18.39
CA PHE A 126 -16.64 -9.19 16.93
C PHE A 126 -16.35 -10.56 16.31
N ASP A 127 -17.13 -10.89 15.27
CA ASP A 127 -16.73 -11.90 14.31
C ASP A 127 -15.54 -11.35 13.49
N LEU A 128 -14.42 -12.08 13.44
CA LEU A 128 -13.25 -11.68 12.67
C LEU A 128 -13.28 -12.36 11.31
N ILE A 129 -13.35 -11.55 10.23
CA ILE A 129 -13.44 -12.05 8.86
C ILE A 129 -12.13 -11.79 8.14
N PHE A 130 -11.51 -12.86 7.65
CA PHE A 130 -10.35 -12.83 6.77
C PHE A 130 -10.75 -13.48 5.46
N PHE A 131 -10.49 -12.81 4.35
CA PHE A 131 -10.64 -13.46 3.07
C PHE A 131 -9.46 -13.12 2.16
N ASP A 132 -9.00 -14.11 1.44
CA ASP A 132 -7.98 -13.90 0.45
C ASP A 132 -8.59 -13.19 -0.76
N GLN A 133 -8.06 -12.01 -1.07
CA GLN A 133 -8.44 -11.28 -2.27
C GLN A 133 -8.18 -12.14 -3.49
N ARG A 134 -9.03 -12.02 -4.55
CA ARG A 134 -8.79 -12.76 -5.80
C ARG A 134 -7.34 -12.68 -6.24
N GLY A 135 -6.75 -13.82 -6.57
CA GLY A 135 -5.36 -13.94 -6.97
C GLY A 135 -4.35 -14.03 -5.83
N THR A 136 -4.82 -14.08 -4.56
CA THR A 136 -3.94 -14.28 -3.39
C THR A 136 -4.30 -15.56 -2.65
N GLY A 137 -3.37 -16.09 -1.86
CA GLY A 137 -3.60 -17.27 -1.04
C GLY A 137 -4.30 -18.39 -1.80
N ASP A 138 -5.33 -18.96 -1.20
CA ASP A 138 -6.17 -20.00 -1.78
C ASP A 138 -7.30 -19.45 -2.69
N SER A 139 -7.36 -18.13 -2.90
CA SER A 139 -8.31 -17.48 -3.81
C SER A 139 -7.77 -17.41 -5.26
N ASN A 140 -7.46 -18.56 -5.86
CA ASN A 140 -6.81 -18.68 -7.16
C ASN A 140 -5.46 -17.95 -7.23
N GLY A 141 -4.61 -18.13 -6.21
CA GLY A 141 -3.34 -17.41 -6.02
C GLY A 141 -2.44 -17.37 -7.26
N LEU A 142 -2.07 -16.17 -7.68
CA LEU A 142 -1.25 -15.92 -8.89
C LEU A 142 0.22 -15.74 -8.50
N TYR A 143 0.83 -16.81 -7.99
CA TYR A 143 2.24 -16.79 -7.55
C TYR A 143 3.20 -16.93 -8.73
N CYS A 144 4.27 -16.16 -8.70
CA CYS A 144 5.42 -16.28 -9.59
C CYS A 144 6.61 -16.87 -8.82
N GLU A 145 7.42 -17.64 -9.50
CA GLU A 145 8.65 -18.18 -8.97
C GLU A 145 9.79 -17.18 -9.21
N PRO A 146 10.54 -16.78 -8.17
CA PRO A 146 11.72 -15.94 -8.32
C PRO A 146 12.86 -16.72 -8.98
N SER A 147 13.99 -16.07 -9.20
CA SER A 147 15.23 -16.77 -9.54
C SER A 147 15.70 -17.65 -8.38
N ASP A 148 16.08 -18.89 -8.67
CA ASP A 148 16.66 -19.81 -7.68
C ASP A 148 18.12 -19.45 -7.33
N ASP A 149 18.76 -18.60 -8.15
CA ASP A 149 20.14 -18.18 -7.96
C ASP A 149 20.18 -16.86 -7.19
N PRO A 150 20.64 -16.87 -5.92
CA PRO A 150 20.71 -15.67 -5.09
C PRO A 150 21.70 -14.61 -5.62
N VAL A 151 22.71 -14.97 -6.42
CA VAL A 151 23.62 -14.00 -7.06
C VAL A 151 22.83 -13.16 -8.08
N ARG A 152 21.90 -13.78 -8.79
CA ARG A 152 21.06 -13.05 -9.75
C ARG A 152 20.10 -12.06 -9.10
N TRP A 153 19.72 -12.25 -7.83
CA TRP A 153 18.92 -11.25 -7.12
C TRP A 153 19.63 -9.91 -7.05
N PHE A 154 20.97 -9.92 -6.97
CA PHE A 154 21.80 -8.71 -6.89
C PHE A 154 22.17 -8.12 -8.25
N THR A 155 22.06 -8.87 -9.33
CA THR A 155 22.45 -8.45 -10.69
C THR A 155 21.28 -8.19 -11.62
N GLU A 156 20.16 -8.87 -11.40
CA GLU A 156 18.98 -8.84 -12.29
C GLU A 156 17.67 -8.55 -11.53
N GLY A 157 17.77 -8.38 -10.18
CA GLY A 157 16.59 -8.29 -9.29
C GLY A 157 16.01 -9.66 -8.92
N VAL A 158 15.18 -9.70 -7.88
CA VAL A 158 14.50 -10.91 -7.39
C VAL A 158 13.64 -11.54 -8.50
N PHE A 159 13.06 -10.70 -9.33
CA PHE A 159 12.30 -11.08 -10.52
C PHE A 159 12.81 -10.29 -11.73
N ASP A 160 13.39 -10.98 -12.70
CA ASP A 160 13.79 -10.39 -13.96
C ASP A 160 12.67 -10.45 -15.02
N ALA A 161 12.81 -9.74 -16.13
CA ALA A 161 11.85 -9.73 -17.23
C ALA A 161 11.59 -11.13 -17.83
N ARG A 162 12.56 -12.05 -17.75
CA ARG A 162 12.41 -13.44 -18.20
C ARG A 162 11.51 -14.23 -17.25
N SER A 163 11.70 -14.05 -15.94
CA SER A 163 10.87 -14.66 -14.91
C SER A 163 9.43 -14.17 -15.02
N TYR A 164 9.20 -12.87 -15.24
CA TYR A 164 7.87 -12.32 -15.48
C TYR A 164 7.21 -12.89 -16.75
N ARG A 165 7.94 -13.03 -17.86
CA ARG A 165 7.38 -13.64 -19.09
C ARG A 165 6.95 -15.09 -18.88
N ARG A 166 7.77 -15.91 -18.22
CA ARG A 166 7.43 -17.30 -17.90
C ARG A 166 6.22 -17.37 -16.97
N CYS A 167 6.21 -16.56 -15.92
CA CYS A 167 5.10 -16.52 -14.98
C CYS A 167 3.79 -16.11 -15.66
N ARG A 168 3.80 -15.03 -16.44
CA ARG A 168 2.63 -14.57 -17.18
C ARG A 168 2.07 -15.68 -18.11
N ALA A 169 2.93 -16.30 -18.92
CA ALA A 169 2.50 -17.36 -19.82
C ALA A 169 1.80 -18.49 -19.07
N ARG A 170 2.39 -18.99 -17.97
CA ARG A 170 1.81 -20.03 -17.14
C ARG A 170 0.47 -19.63 -16.51
N LEU A 171 0.39 -18.41 -15.99
CA LEU A 171 -0.81 -17.95 -15.31
C LEU A 171 -1.98 -17.70 -16.27
N GLN A 172 -1.71 -17.22 -17.49
CA GLN A 172 -2.74 -16.99 -18.52
C GLN A 172 -3.47 -18.27 -18.96
N GLU A 173 -2.89 -19.44 -18.77
CA GLU A 173 -3.56 -20.72 -19.05
C GLU A 173 -4.76 -20.95 -18.13
N ARG A 174 -4.73 -20.42 -16.89
CA ARG A 174 -5.74 -20.67 -15.87
C ARG A 174 -6.44 -19.44 -15.32
N ALA A 175 -6.03 -18.23 -15.69
CA ALA A 175 -6.56 -16.99 -15.18
C ALA A 175 -6.60 -15.90 -16.25
N ASP A 176 -7.61 -15.04 -16.16
CA ASP A 176 -7.65 -13.80 -16.91
C ASP A 176 -7.02 -12.68 -16.08
N LEU A 177 -5.75 -12.40 -16.32
CA LEU A 177 -4.97 -11.44 -15.53
C LEU A 177 -5.56 -10.03 -15.49
N THR A 178 -6.47 -9.67 -16.40
CA THR A 178 -7.15 -8.38 -16.42
C THR A 178 -8.27 -8.27 -15.38
N ALA A 179 -8.69 -9.39 -14.79
CA ALA A 179 -9.74 -9.47 -13.79
C ALA A 179 -9.24 -9.34 -12.34
N TYR A 180 -7.91 -9.32 -12.12
CA TYR A 180 -7.30 -9.32 -10.79
C TYR A 180 -6.81 -7.91 -10.42
N ARG A 181 -7.73 -7.09 -9.91
CA ARG A 181 -7.49 -5.69 -9.54
C ARG A 181 -8.53 -5.22 -8.52
N THR A 182 -8.40 -3.97 -8.02
CA THR A 182 -9.20 -3.43 -6.92
C THR A 182 -10.71 -3.46 -7.19
N GLY A 183 -11.18 -2.96 -8.34
CA GLY A 183 -12.62 -2.89 -8.62
C GLY A 183 -13.34 -4.25 -8.52
N PRO A 184 -12.97 -5.28 -9.30
CA PRO A 184 -13.54 -6.62 -9.16
C PRO A 184 -13.42 -7.22 -7.75
N SER A 185 -12.37 -6.86 -6.99
CA SER A 185 -12.20 -7.33 -5.61
C SER A 185 -13.19 -6.66 -4.65
N VAL A 186 -13.59 -5.42 -4.89
CA VAL A 186 -14.67 -4.75 -4.14
C VAL A 186 -16.00 -5.50 -4.27
N ASP A 187 -16.33 -5.96 -5.49
CA ASP A 187 -17.51 -6.81 -5.70
C ASP A 187 -17.42 -8.15 -4.97
N ASP A 188 -16.21 -8.70 -4.84
CA ASP A 188 -15.97 -9.93 -4.09
C ASP A 188 -16.22 -9.74 -2.60
N VAL A 189 -15.81 -8.60 -2.03
CA VAL A 189 -16.11 -8.26 -0.63
C VAL A 189 -17.60 -8.31 -0.38
N ALA A 190 -18.40 -7.68 -1.24
CA ALA A 190 -19.84 -7.70 -1.12
C ALA A 190 -20.41 -9.13 -1.14
N ALA A 191 -19.93 -9.98 -2.06
CA ALA A 191 -20.35 -11.38 -2.17
C ALA A 191 -19.97 -12.20 -0.94
N VAL A 192 -18.76 -12.01 -0.38
CA VAL A 192 -18.30 -12.68 0.84
C VAL A 192 -19.17 -12.29 2.02
N LEU A 193 -19.46 -11.01 2.22
CA LEU A 193 -20.29 -10.53 3.31
C LEU A 193 -21.74 -11.04 3.20
N ASP A 194 -22.29 -11.13 1.99
CA ASP A 194 -23.63 -11.68 1.75
C ASP A 194 -23.67 -13.18 2.04
N ALA A 195 -22.61 -13.90 1.66
CA ALA A 195 -22.50 -15.35 1.87
C ALA A 195 -22.30 -15.73 3.35
N THR A 196 -21.57 -14.89 4.10
CA THR A 196 -21.29 -15.11 5.52
C THR A 196 -22.34 -14.52 6.46
N GLY A 197 -23.29 -13.73 5.92
CA GLY A 197 -24.41 -13.18 6.69
C GLY A 197 -24.11 -11.87 7.42
N HIS A 198 -23.09 -11.11 7.00
CA HIS A 198 -22.68 -9.86 7.62
C HIS A 198 -23.10 -8.65 6.77
N PRO A 199 -24.21 -7.97 7.07
CA PRO A 199 -24.72 -6.87 6.24
C PRO A 199 -23.83 -5.61 6.32
N ALA A 200 -23.16 -5.38 7.43
CA ALA A 200 -22.25 -4.26 7.64
C ALA A 200 -21.12 -4.65 8.61
N VAL A 201 -19.92 -4.11 8.38
CA VAL A 201 -18.69 -4.49 9.09
C VAL A 201 -17.84 -3.27 9.46
N HIS A 202 -17.05 -3.41 10.51
CA HIS A 202 -15.85 -2.59 10.70
C HIS A 202 -14.79 -3.08 9.73
N VAL A 203 -13.97 -2.18 9.20
CA VAL A 203 -12.95 -2.54 8.22
C VAL A 203 -11.59 -2.08 8.68
N ARG A 204 -10.61 -2.99 8.67
CA ARG A 204 -9.19 -2.67 8.84
C ARG A 204 -8.44 -2.93 7.56
N GLY A 205 -7.73 -1.93 7.04
CA GLY A 205 -6.82 -2.05 5.91
C GLY A 205 -5.40 -1.66 6.28
N ALA A 206 -4.42 -2.36 5.71
CA ALA A 206 -3.00 -2.00 5.85
C ALA A 206 -2.35 -1.86 4.47
N SER A 207 -1.55 -0.78 4.25
CA SER A 207 -0.87 -0.55 2.99
C SER A 207 -1.84 -0.56 1.80
N TYR A 208 -1.63 -1.37 0.76
CA TYR A 208 -2.61 -1.55 -0.33
C TYR A 208 -4.02 -1.93 0.20
N GLY A 209 -4.12 -2.65 1.31
CA GLY A 209 -5.43 -2.95 1.93
C GLY A 209 -6.21 -1.70 2.33
N THR A 210 -5.56 -0.55 2.51
CA THR A 210 -6.25 0.74 2.71
C THR A 210 -6.92 1.23 1.43
N ARG A 211 -6.30 1.00 0.25
CA ARG A 211 -6.93 1.28 -1.06
C ARG A 211 -8.18 0.41 -1.25
N MET A 212 -8.11 -0.87 -0.89
CA MET A 212 -9.27 -1.77 -0.87
C MET A 212 -10.38 -1.27 0.06
N ALA A 213 -10.02 -0.87 1.29
CA ALA A 213 -10.96 -0.34 2.28
C ALA A 213 -11.65 0.95 1.79
N LEU A 214 -10.90 1.87 1.21
CA LEU A 214 -11.42 3.12 0.63
C LEU A 214 -12.35 2.84 -0.54
N ALA A 215 -11.96 1.98 -1.47
CA ALA A 215 -12.76 1.61 -2.63
C ALA A 215 -14.06 0.88 -2.21
N PHE A 216 -13.99 0.00 -1.23
CA PHE A 216 -15.17 -0.68 -0.69
C PHE A 216 -16.11 0.30 0.02
N ALA A 217 -15.58 1.20 0.85
CA ALA A 217 -16.40 2.22 1.51
C ALA A 217 -17.01 3.22 0.52
N ALA A 218 -16.31 3.55 -0.57
CA ALA A 218 -16.84 4.41 -1.63
C ALA A 218 -18.00 3.75 -2.39
N ALA A 219 -17.88 2.45 -2.70
CA ALA A 219 -18.90 1.70 -3.43
C ALA A 219 -20.09 1.28 -2.53
N HIS A 220 -19.84 0.99 -1.24
CA HIS A 220 -20.82 0.43 -0.30
C HIS A 220 -20.79 1.15 1.06
N PRO A 221 -21.02 2.47 1.14
CA PRO A 221 -20.84 3.24 2.38
C PRO A 221 -21.76 2.76 3.53
N THR A 222 -22.93 2.22 3.23
CA THR A 222 -23.87 1.70 4.22
C THR A 222 -23.45 0.34 4.79
N ARG A 223 -22.46 -0.32 4.20
CA ARG A 223 -21.90 -1.60 4.65
C ARG A 223 -20.64 -1.44 5.51
N VAL A 224 -20.19 -0.21 5.74
CA VAL A 224 -18.99 0.08 6.53
C VAL A 224 -19.38 0.86 7.78
N ARG A 225 -19.12 0.30 8.97
CA ARG A 225 -19.39 0.92 10.27
C ARG A 225 -18.28 1.87 10.69
N SER A 226 -17.04 1.47 10.50
CA SER A 226 -15.85 2.29 10.72
C SER A 226 -14.67 1.80 9.86
N LEU A 227 -13.68 2.69 9.66
CA LEU A 227 -12.43 2.37 8.96
C LEU A 227 -11.23 2.55 9.89
N THR A 228 -10.34 1.57 9.93
CA THR A 228 -8.99 1.71 10.47
C THR A 228 -7.97 1.49 9.36
N LEU A 229 -7.21 2.52 9.03
CA LEU A 229 -6.29 2.56 7.89
C LEU A 229 -4.86 2.71 8.39
N ALA A 230 -4.02 1.70 8.20
CA ALA A 230 -2.62 1.70 8.60
C ALA A 230 -1.70 1.84 7.39
N GLY A 231 -0.91 2.92 7.30
CA GLY A 231 -0.10 3.21 6.13
C GLY A 231 -0.97 3.45 4.90
N VAL A 232 -1.78 4.50 4.93
CA VAL A 232 -2.81 4.76 3.92
C VAL A 232 -2.20 5.10 2.55
N VAL A 233 -2.77 4.51 1.49
CA VAL A 233 -2.47 4.84 0.09
C VAL A 233 -3.60 5.72 -0.44
N PRO A 234 -3.38 7.03 -0.65
CA PRO A 234 -4.40 7.91 -1.21
C PRO A 234 -4.84 7.44 -2.61
N PRO A 235 -6.13 7.61 -2.97
CA PRO A 235 -6.66 7.16 -4.26
C PRO A 235 -5.96 7.78 -5.47
N ASP A 236 -5.45 9.00 -5.34
CA ASP A 236 -4.78 9.75 -6.39
C ASP A 236 -3.27 9.44 -6.49
N VAL A 237 -2.67 8.77 -5.50
CA VAL A 237 -1.26 8.36 -5.53
C VAL A 237 -1.05 7.14 -6.42
N ARG A 238 -0.04 7.21 -7.28
CA ARG A 238 0.47 6.11 -8.09
C ARG A 238 1.75 5.60 -7.45
N THR A 239 1.65 4.50 -6.72
CA THR A 239 2.70 4.06 -5.80
C THR A 239 4.09 3.93 -6.41
N PRO A 240 4.31 3.33 -7.60
CA PRO A 240 5.66 3.23 -8.15
C PRO A 240 6.31 4.59 -8.45
N TYR A 241 5.51 5.60 -8.83
CA TYR A 241 6.02 6.95 -9.13
C TYR A 241 6.40 7.73 -7.87
N ALA A 242 5.79 7.40 -6.73
CA ALA A 242 6.03 8.10 -5.47
C ALA A 242 7.19 7.48 -4.64
N PHE A 243 7.60 6.23 -4.94
CA PHE A 243 8.52 5.46 -4.09
C PHE A 243 9.86 6.13 -3.83
N SER A 244 10.46 6.76 -4.84
CA SER A 244 11.75 7.43 -4.66
C SER A 244 11.66 8.61 -3.70
N GLY A 245 10.60 9.43 -3.83
CA GLY A 245 10.37 10.59 -2.97
C GLY A 245 10.05 10.19 -1.53
N THR A 246 9.16 9.22 -1.33
CA THR A 246 8.77 8.76 0.01
C THR A 246 9.93 8.08 0.74
N PHE A 247 10.70 7.24 0.04
CA PHE A 247 11.90 6.61 0.59
C PHE A 247 12.95 7.64 1.01
N ARG A 248 13.26 8.61 0.14
CA ARG A 248 14.18 9.70 0.43
C ARG A 248 13.76 10.48 1.68
N SER A 249 12.50 10.90 1.76
CA SER A 249 11.97 11.63 2.92
C SER A 249 12.10 10.83 4.21
N SER A 250 11.82 9.52 4.15
CA SER A 250 11.97 8.61 5.29
C SER A 250 13.42 8.51 5.77
N LEU A 251 14.37 8.35 4.84
CA LEU A 251 15.80 8.26 5.18
C LEU A 251 16.32 9.57 5.78
N LEU A 252 15.93 10.72 5.22
CA LEU A 252 16.30 12.03 5.76
C LEU A 252 15.78 12.21 7.20
N ARG A 253 14.53 11.86 7.47
CA ARG A 253 13.97 11.89 8.83
C ARG A 253 14.74 11.03 9.82
N LEU A 254 15.18 9.84 9.40
CA LEU A 254 16.02 8.99 10.24
C LEU A 254 17.37 9.67 10.55
N MET A 255 18.00 10.28 9.55
CA MET A 255 19.27 11.00 9.73
C MET A 255 19.11 12.19 10.66
N GLU A 256 18.09 13.02 10.45
CA GLU A 256 17.75 14.16 11.30
C GLU A 256 17.50 13.73 12.75
N ASP A 257 16.70 12.69 12.94
CA ASP A 257 16.38 12.15 14.27
C ASP A 257 17.63 11.63 14.99
N CYS A 258 18.56 10.98 14.26
CA CYS A 258 19.82 10.51 14.81
C CYS A 258 20.76 11.67 15.16
N ASP A 259 20.93 12.64 14.27
CA ASP A 259 21.84 13.76 14.47
C ASP A 259 21.33 14.72 15.59
N ALA A 260 20.03 14.75 15.85
CA ALA A 260 19.43 15.49 16.96
C ALA A 260 19.57 14.77 18.31
N ASP A 261 19.71 13.44 18.34
CA ASP A 261 19.72 12.63 19.55
C ASP A 261 21.16 12.41 20.09
N ALA A 262 21.41 12.76 21.34
CA ALA A 262 22.74 12.64 21.98
C ALA A 262 23.27 11.20 22.04
N ALA A 263 22.38 10.19 22.05
CA ALA A 263 22.78 8.78 22.08
C ALA A 263 23.09 8.22 20.67
N CYS A 264 22.61 8.89 19.60
CA CYS A 264 22.84 8.46 18.23
C CYS A 264 23.91 9.28 17.51
N ARG A 265 23.94 10.60 17.70
CA ARG A 265 24.83 11.51 16.97
C ARG A 265 26.31 11.22 17.19
N THR A 266 27.12 11.51 16.18
CA THR A 266 28.60 11.52 16.24
C THR A 266 29.11 12.86 15.70
N GLU A 267 30.45 13.08 15.74
CA GLU A 267 31.06 14.29 15.17
C GLU A 267 30.79 14.44 13.66
N THR A 268 30.79 13.29 12.95
CA THR A 268 30.44 13.26 11.52
C THR A 268 28.94 12.99 11.36
N PRO A 269 28.19 13.84 10.64
CA PRO A 269 26.79 13.62 10.35
C PRO A 269 26.54 12.28 9.65
N LEU A 270 25.36 11.67 9.92
CA LEU A 270 25.03 10.39 9.31
C LEU A 270 24.97 10.46 7.78
N PHE A 271 24.58 11.62 7.26
CA PHE A 271 24.56 11.92 5.84
C PHE A 271 25.91 11.68 5.16
N ASP A 272 27.02 12.14 5.74
CA ASP A 272 28.36 12.01 5.16
C ASP A 272 28.79 10.54 5.05
N HIS A 273 28.36 9.70 6.00
CA HIS A 273 28.60 8.27 5.92
C HIS A 273 27.85 7.61 4.76
N VAL A 274 26.59 8.01 4.53
CA VAL A 274 25.81 7.53 3.38
C VAL A 274 26.42 8.01 2.07
N ALA A 275 26.82 9.27 1.98
CA ALA A 275 27.48 9.83 0.81
C ALA A 275 28.75 9.06 0.46
N ALA A 276 29.61 8.74 1.43
CA ALA A 276 30.83 7.97 1.22
C ALA A 276 30.57 6.52 0.73
N ILE A 277 29.47 5.89 1.20
CA ILE A 277 29.08 4.58 0.68
C ILE A 277 28.61 4.68 -0.77
N LEU A 278 27.76 5.65 -1.08
CA LEU A 278 27.22 5.85 -2.43
C LEU A 278 28.32 6.21 -3.44
N GLU A 279 29.27 7.08 -3.05
CA GLU A 279 30.46 7.40 -3.86
C GLU A 279 31.25 6.13 -4.21
N ARG A 280 31.49 5.24 -3.23
CA ARG A 280 32.17 3.97 -3.51
C ARG A 280 31.40 3.12 -4.51
N LEU A 281 30.06 3.06 -4.39
CA LEU A 281 29.20 2.29 -5.28
C LEU A 281 29.08 2.91 -6.68
N ASP A 282 29.38 4.19 -6.86
CA ASP A 282 29.47 4.83 -8.18
C ASP A 282 30.69 4.36 -8.99
N HIS A 283 31.72 3.86 -8.32
CA HIS A 283 32.89 3.27 -8.97
C HIS A 283 32.73 1.78 -9.30
N GLY A 284 31.61 1.15 -8.90
CA GLY A 284 31.30 -0.25 -9.18
C GLY A 284 30.69 -0.98 -7.98
N SER A 285 30.33 -2.25 -8.18
CA SER A 285 29.80 -3.07 -7.11
C SER A 285 30.88 -3.42 -6.07
N VAL A 286 30.44 -3.55 -4.82
CA VAL A 286 31.26 -4.06 -3.70
C VAL A 286 30.92 -5.52 -3.47
N ALA A 287 31.93 -6.38 -3.43
CA ALA A 287 31.73 -7.79 -3.05
C ALA A 287 31.30 -7.88 -1.59
N ALA A 288 30.21 -8.58 -1.34
CA ALA A 288 29.64 -8.82 -0.02
C ALA A 288 29.29 -10.30 0.17
N ARG A 289 29.18 -10.75 1.41
CA ARG A 289 28.89 -12.13 1.75
C ARG A 289 27.50 -12.27 2.35
N ILE A 290 26.78 -13.30 1.90
CA ILE A 290 25.50 -13.70 2.46
C ILE A 290 25.51 -15.18 2.83
N SER A 291 24.64 -15.56 3.78
CA SER A 291 24.36 -16.97 4.08
C SER A 291 23.18 -17.46 3.21
N HIS A 292 23.40 -18.52 2.46
CA HIS A 292 22.37 -19.18 1.66
C HIS A 292 22.50 -20.69 1.80
N ASP A 293 21.44 -21.36 2.26
CA ASP A 293 21.37 -22.80 2.51
C ASP A 293 22.56 -23.36 3.29
N GLY A 294 22.98 -22.61 4.34
CA GLY A 294 24.08 -22.99 5.22
C GLY A 294 25.47 -22.78 4.63
N THR A 295 25.58 -22.25 3.41
CA THR A 295 26.83 -21.87 2.75
C THR A 295 26.99 -20.37 2.70
N THR A 296 28.24 -19.88 2.84
CA THR A 296 28.56 -18.47 2.57
C THR A 296 28.87 -18.29 1.09
N ILE A 297 28.14 -17.41 0.44
CA ILE A 297 28.38 -17.05 -0.97
C ILE A 297 28.72 -15.57 -1.09
N GLU A 298 29.51 -15.23 -2.10
CA GLU A 298 29.85 -13.85 -2.45
C GLU A 298 28.87 -13.30 -3.49
N VAL A 299 28.37 -12.09 -3.26
CA VAL A 299 27.40 -11.39 -4.13
C VAL A 299 27.89 -9.97 -4.41
N PRO A 300 27.64 -9.41 -5.62
CA PRO A 300 27.98 -8.04 -5.93
C PRO A 300 26.87 -7.11 -5.43
N VAL A 301 27.17 -6.24 -4.49
CA VAL A 301 26.26 -5.16 -4.06
C VAL A 301 26.57 -3.92 -4.84
N ASP A 302 25.69 -3.54 -5.71
CA ASP A 302 25.69 -2.25 -6.41
C ASP A 302 24.84 -1.21 -5.67
N ARG A 303 24.72 -0.01 -6.26
CA ARG A 303 23.91 1.08 -5.71
C ARG A 303 22.42 0.67 -5.57
N ALA A 304 21.89 -0.12 -6.51
CA ALA A 304 20.53 -0.60 -6.49
C ALA A 304 20.27 -1.53 -5.30
N ALA A 305 21.04 -2.59 -5.18
CA ALA A 305 20.92 -3.57 -4.11
C ALA A 305 21.10 -2.91 -2.72
N PHE A 306 22.04 -1.97 -2.58
CA PHE A 306 22.21 -1.19 -1.35
C PHE A 306 20.97 -0.35 -1.03
N THR A 307 20.43 0.38 -2.02
CA THR A 307 19.22 1.21 -1.87
C THR A 307 18.01 0.37 -1.45
N TYR A 308 17.83 -0.78 -2.09
CA TYR A 308 16.78 -1.73 -1.74
C TYR A 308 16.91 -2.26 -0.30
N ALA A 309 18.14 -2.60 0.11
CA ALA A 309 18.41 -3.05 1.47
C ALA A 309 18.02 -1.96 2.48
N VAL A 310 18.49 -0.73 2.30
CA VAL A 310 18.18 0.41 3.19
C VAL A 310 16.67 0.67 3.23
N ARG A 311 15.99 0.66 2.09
CA ARG A 311 14.54 0.84 2.02
C ARG A 311 13.80 -0.29 2.75
N GLY A 312 14.22 -1.55 2.57
CA GLY A 312 13.65 -2.70 3.25
C GLY A 312 13.79 -2.64 4.77
N ILE A 313 14.91 -2.12 5.26
CA ILE A 313 15.17 -1.93 6.69
C ILE A 313 14.28 -0.82 7.27
N LEU A 314 14.11 0.29 6.55
CA LEU A 314 13.19 1.37 6.94
C LEU A 314 11.71 0.91 6.93
N TYR A 315 11.38 -0.01 6.04
CA TYR A 315 10.04 -0.61 5.96
C TYR A 315 9.71 -1.42 7.23
N GLY A 316 10.69 -2.11 7.79
CA GLY A 316 10.54 -3.02 8.93
C GLY A 316 10.92 -2.42 10.28
N GLY A 317 10.99 -3.28 11.30
CA GLY A 317 11.30 -2.91 12.69
C GLY A 317 12.78 -2.63 12.99
N ARG A 318 13.70 -2.77 12.03
CA ARG A 318 15.15 -2.63 12.25
C ARG A 318 15.72 -1.26 11.89
N ALA A 319 14.89 -0.27 11.58
CA ALA A 319 15.32 1.06 11.16
C ALA A 319 16.27 1.74 12.17
N LEU A 320 16.10 1.48 13.47
CA LEU A 320 16.97 2.05 14.51
C LEU A 320 18.42 1.52 14.49
N GLU A 321 18.69 0.38 13.82
CA GLU A 321 20.03 -0.14 13.65
C GLU A 321 20.81 0.57 12.52
N LEU A 322 20.07 1.19 11.57
CA LEU A 322 20.67 1.79 10.38
C LEU A 322 21.80 2.79 10.67
N PRO A 323 21.69 3.74 11.62
CA PRO A 323 22.75 4.71 11.86
C PRO A 323 24.09 4.04 12.22
N HIS A 324 24.04 3.00 13.06
CA HIS A 324 25.25 2.25 13.42
C HIS A 324 25.82 1.50 12.21
N ARG A 325 24.97 0.79 11.47
CA ARG A 325 25.38 -0.03 10.31
C ARG A 325 25.91 0.81 9.15
N LEU A 326 25.36 1.99 8.92
CA LEU A 326 25.86 2.93 7.91
C LEU A 326 27.26 3.45 8.27
N ARG A 327 27.49 3.81 9.54
CA ARG A 327 28.83 4.23 10.01
C ARG A 327 29.85 3.09 9.90
N GLU A 328 29.44 1.88 10.28
CA GLU A 328 30.29 0.69 10.16
C GLU A 328 30.68 0.43 8.69
N ALA A 329 29.69 0.44 7.79
CA ALA A 329 29.93 0.23 6.36
C ALA A 329 30.81 1.33 5.73
N ALA A 330 30.60 2.60 6.08
CA ALA A 330 31.44 3.68 5.62
C ALA A 330 32.90 3.51 6.07
N ARG A 331 33.12 3.14 7.33
CA ARG A 331 34.43 2.94 7.94
C ARG A 331 35.17 1.71 7.42
N THR A 332 34.49 0.57 7.28
CA THR A 332 35.09 -0.73 6.95
C THR A 332 35.07 -1.05 5.46
N GLY A 333 34.14 -0.48 4.72
CA GLY A 333 33.87 -0.82 3.34
C GLY A 333 33.00 -2.06 3.15
N SER A 334 32.72 -2.84 4.22
CA SER A 334 31.88 -4.04 4.11
C SER A 334 30.41 -3.68 3.98
N LEU A 335 29.74 -4.33 3.03
CA LEU A 335 28.28 -4.27 2.84
C LEU A 335 27.59 -5.61 3.17
N ASP A 336 28.29 -6.55 3.82
CA ASP A 336 27.77 -7.88 4.14
C ASP A 336 26.41 -7.82 4.86
N TRP A 337 26.27 -6.93 5.85
CA TRP A 337 25.02 -6.80 6.59
C TRP A 337 23.85 -6.32 5.70
N PHE A 338 24.10 -5.37 4.82
CA PHE A 338 23.08 -4.87 3.87
C PHE A 338 22.70 -5.94 2.84
N ALA A 339 23.68 -6.67 2.34
CA ALA A 339 23.45 -7.79 1.42
C ALA A 339 22.58 -8.88 2.08
N GLU A 340 22.85 -9.22 3.34
CA GLU A 340 22.04 -10.20 4.09
C GLU A 340 20.60 -9.70 4.30
N GLN A 341 20.39 -8.39 4.60
CA GLN A 341 19.04 -7.84 4.71
C GLN A 341 18.28 -7.90 3.37
N TYR A 342 18.97 -7.60 2.27
CA TYR A 342 18.37 -7.70 0.92
C TYR A 342 17.98 -9.15 0.60
N ALA A 343 18.89 -10.11 0.84
CA ALA A 343 18.64 -11.53 0.58
C ALA A 343 17.52 -12.09 1.48
N ALA A 344 17.48 -11.71 2.76
CA ALA A 344 16.40 -12.08 3.68
C ALA A 344 15.05 -11.59 3.17
N ARG A 345 15.00 -10.32 2.71
CA ARG A 345 13.78 -9.76 2.14
C ARG A 345 13.35 -10.45 0.85
N ALA A 346 14.29 -10.81 -0.03
CA ALA A 346 14.01 -11.56 -1.25
C ALA A 346 13.40 -12.94 -0.93
N ARG A 347 13.94 -13.65 0.07
CA ARG A 347 13.39 -14.94 0.53
C ARG A 347 11.96 -14.83 1.09
N GLU A 348 11.65 -13.74 1.79
CA GLU A 348 10.30 -13.50 2.34
C GLU A 348 9.27 -13.12 1.28
N LEU A 349 9.66 -12.28 0.32
CA LEU A 349 8.74 -11.77 -0.71
C LEU A 349 8.25 -12.86 -1.64
N ALA A 350 9.11 -13.81 -2.01
CA ALA A 350 8.80 -14.81 -3.00
C ALA A 350 7.60 -15.71 -2.63
N PRO A 351 7.54 -16.32 -1.43
CA PRO A 351 6.38 -17.13 -1.04
C PRO A 351 5.21 -16.29 -0.50
N GLY A 352 5.47 -15.11 0.09
CA GLY A 352 4.46 -14.30 0.78
C GLY A 352 3.68 -13.33 -0.12
N LEU A 353 4.04 -13.19 -1.39
CA LEU A 353 3.40 -12.26 -2.31
C LEU A 353 3.00 -12.91 -3.63
N ALA A 354 1.72 -12.91 -3.95
CA ALA A 354 1.22 -13.35 -5.25
C ALA A 354 1.57 -12.31 -6.33
N PHE A 355 2.80 -12.39 -6.87
CA PHE A 355 3.34 -11.39 -7.81
C PHE A 355 2.50 -11.23 -9.08
N GLY A 356 1.81 -12.27 -9.54
CA GLY A 356 0.90 -12.15 -10.67
C GLY A 356 -0.30 -11.25 -10.37
N MET A 357 -0.87 -11.34 -9.16
CA MET A 357 -1.91 -10.42 -8.71
C MET A 357 -1.35 -9.02 -8.49
N HIS A 358 -0.17 -8.90 -7.87
CA HIS A 358 0.53 -7.64 -7.66
C HIS A 358 0.71 -6.87 -8.97
N LEU A 359 1.31 -7.51 -9.98
CA LEU A 359 1.52 -6.89 -11.29
C LEU A 359 0.22 -6.59 -12.02
N SER A 360 -0.79 -7.48 -11.94
CA SER A 360 -2.10 -7.24 -12.56
C SER A 360 -2.76 -5.98 -12.01
N THR A 361 -2.60 -5.72 -10.71
CA THR A 361 -3.13 -4.50 -10.07
C THR A 361 -2.27 -3.29 -10.36
N VAL A 362 -0.97 -3.33 -10.04
CA VAL A 362 -0.06 -2.17 -10.15
C VAL A 362 0.08 -1.72 -11.60
N CYS A 363 0.23 -2.67 -12.54
CA CYS A 363 0.35 -2.31 -13.94
C CYS A 363 -0.94 -1.66 -14.47
N ALA A 364 -2.11 -2.21 -14.13
CA ALA A 364 -3.38 -1.66 -14.61
C ALA A 364 -3.74 -0.32 -13.93
N GLU A 365 -3.55 -0.21 -12.63
CA GLU A 365 -4.06 0.92 -11.85
C GLU A 365 -3.05 2.06 -11.71
N ASP A 366 -1.74 1.75 -11.66
CA ASP A 366 -0.73 2.77 -11.39
C ASP A 366 0.14 3.09 -12.61
N VAL A 367 0.56 2.10 -13.42
CA VAL A 367 1.49 2.33 -14.53
C VAL A 367 0.78 2.63 -15.84
N ALA A 368 -0.19 1.80 -16.26
CA ALA A 368 -0.88 1.94 -17.55
C ALA A 368 -2.16 2.78 -17.50
N ALA A 369 -2.68 3.11 -16.30
CA ALA A 369 -3.90 3.91 -16.17
C ALA A 369 -3.73 5.33 -16.74
N ASP A 370 -4.79 5.87 -17.34
CA ASP A 370 -4.84 7.24 -17.83
C ASP A 370 -4.83 8.28 -16.69
N GLY A 371 -4.50 9.52 -17.04
CA GLY A 371 -4.52 10.67 -16.13
C GLY A 371 -3.13 11.14 -15.68
N PRO A 372 -3.10 12.19 -14.83
CA PRO A 372 -1.85 12.80 -14.41
C PRO A 372 -0.95 11.80 -13.68
N ARG A 373 0.32 11.83 -14.03
CA ARG A 373 1.39 11.11 -13.33
C ARG A 373 2.09 12.10 -12.44
N GLU A 374 2.35 11.73 -11.18
CA GLU A 374 3.22 12.54 -10.35
C GLU A 374 4.54 12.73 -11.11
N ALA A 375 4.97 14.00 -11.25
CA ALA A 375 6.28 14.27 -11.82
C ALA A 375 7.30 13.55 -10.93
N VAL A 376 8.10 12.69 -11.54
CA VAL A 376 9.27 12.15 -10.87
C VAL A 376 10.12 13.35 -10.52
N ALA A 377 10.08 13.76 -9.26
CA ALA A 377 10.95 14.80 -8.79
C ALA A 377 12.39 14.40 -9.12
N GLN A 378 13.18 15.38 -9.54
CA GLN A 378 14.60 15.32 -9.95
C GLN A 378 15.39 14.07 -9.49
N PRO A 379 16.31 13.53 -10.28
CA PRO A 379 17.06 12.34 -9.92
C PRO A 379 17.73 12.52 -8.55
N ALA A 380 17.24 11.76 -7.57
CA ALA A 380 17.84 11.69 -6.25
C ALA A 380 19.06 10.76 -6.28
N PRO A 381 20.06 10.93 -5.42
CA PRO A 381 21.26 10.08 -5.39
C PRO A 381 20.98 8.59 -5.18
N MET A 382 19.78 8.23 -4.72
CA MET A 382 19.29 6.86 -4.58
C MET A 382 18.17 6.60 -5.60
N HIS A 383 18.49 6.75 -6.83
CA HIS A 383 17.70 6.82 -8.05
C HIS A 383 16.49 5.86 -8.18
N ASP A 384 15.63 6.19 -9.07
CA ASP A 384 14.33 5.69 -9.52
C ASP A 384 14.33 4.24 -10.11
N LEU A 385 15.18 3.38 -9.55
CA LEU A 385 15.32 1.99 -9.98
C LEU A 385 14.00 1.23 -9.86
N LEU A 386 13.26 1.46 -8.77
CA LEU A 386 11.94 0.84 -8.57
C LEU A 386 10.96 1.19 -9.69
N LEU A 387 10.90 2.45 -10.11
CA LEU A 387 9.99 2.83 -11.19
C LEU A 387 10.38 2.22 -12.52
N SER A 388 11.69 2.18 -12.85
CA SER A 388 12.16 1.54 -14.08
C SER A 388 11.87 0.04 -14.10
N GLU A 389 12.07 -0.66 -12.99
CA GLU A 389 11.72 -2.08 -12.84
C GLU A 389 10.22 -2.33 -12.97
N TYR A 390 9.37 -1.51 -12.34
CA TYR A 390 7.92 -1.62 -12.52
C TYR A 390 7.49 -1.35 -13.96
N ARG A 391 8.10 -0.41 -14.66
CA ARG A 391 7.82 -0.17 -16.08
C ARG A 391 8.19 -1.37 -16.93
N GLU A 392 9.39 -1.92 -16.76
CA GLU A 392 9.84 -3.12 -17.47
C GLU A 392 8.95 -4.32 -17.17
N ALA A 393 8.61 -4.55 -15.89
CA ALA A 393 7.70 -5.61 -15.50
C ALA A 393 6.31 -5.41 -16.13
N CYS A 394 5.78 -4.19 -16.16
CA CYS A 394 4.47 -3.90 -16.73
C CYS A 394 4.44 -3.98 -18.27
N ASP A 395 5.53 -3.63 -18.95
CA ASP A 395 5.68 -3.86 -20.39
C ASP A 395 5.59 -5.35 -20.73
N VAL A 396 6.22 -6.19 -19.90
CA VAL A 396 6.12 -7.64 -20.01
C VAL A 396 4.71 -8.15 -19.63
N TRP A 397 4.13 -7.63 -18.54
CA TRP A 397 2.83 -8.07 -18.02
C TRP A 397 1.67 -7.69 -18.94
N ALA A 398 1.75 -6.54 -19.58
CA ALA A 398 0.90 -6.05 -20.67
C ALA A 398 -0.61 -6.20 -20.38
N VAL A 399 -1.06 -5.72 -19.21
CA VAL A 399 -2.49 -5.56 -18.89
C VAL A 399 -2.96 -4.14 -19.25
N PRO A 400 -4.19 -3.97 -19.74
CA PRO A 400 -4.72 -2.64 -20.06
C PRO A 400 -4.92 -1.79 -18.79
N GLY A 401 -4.80 -0.48 -18.95
CA GLY A 401 -5.08 0.50 -17.89
C GLY A 401 -6.49 0.35 -17.32
N ALA A 402 -6.63 0.53 -16.01
CA ALA A 402 -7.89 0.48 -15.30
C ALA A 402 -8.47 1.88 -15.08
N ASP A 403 -9.78 1.97 -15.03
CA ASP A 403 -10.47 3.15 -14.51
C ASP A 403 -10.20 3.27 -13.00
N ARG A 404 -9.61 4.39 -12.60
CA ARG A 404 -9.27 4.68 -11.20
C ARG A 404 -10.38 5.38 -10.43
N SER A 405 -11.48 5.77 -11.09
CA SER A 405 -12.62 6.42 -10.41
C SER A 405 -13.19 5.55 -9.28
N VAL A 406 -13.07 4.22 -9.43
CA VAL A 406 -13.51 3.25 -8.42
C VAL A 406 -12.71 3.31 -7.11
N LEU A 407 -11.54 3.96 -7.11
CA LEU A 407 -10.67 4.05 -5.94
C LEU A 407 -11.04 5.17 -4.98
N SER A 408 -11.85 6.14 -5.43
CA SER A 408 -12.14 7.37 -4.69
C SER A 408 -13.64 7.56 -4.47
N PRO A 409 -14.07 7.97 -3.27
CA PRO A 409 -15.46 8.36 -3.06
C PRO A 409 -15.80 9.63 -3.84
N ALA A 410 -17.03 9.69 -4.35
CA ALA A 410 -17.55 10.87 -5.06
C ALA A 410 -17.87 12.05 -4.13
N ALA A 411 -18.01 11.79 -2.83
CA ALA A 411 -18.25 12.76 -1.76
C ALA A 411 -17.60 12.26 -0.47
N PRO A 412 -17.36 13.15 0.52
CA PRO A 412 -16.81 12.74 1.81
C PRO A 412 -17.67 11.66 2.48
N LEU A 413 -17.01 10.61 2.93
CA LEU A 413 -17.64 9.44 3.55
C LEU A 413 -18.11 9.77 4.98
N PRO A 414 -19.36 9.45 5.35
CA PRO A 414 -19.86 9.60 6.72
C PRO A 414 -19.46 8.39 7.61
N VAL A 415 -18.28 7.85 7.39
CA VAL A 415 -17.76 6.67 8.09
C VAL A 415 -16.67 7.13 9.05
N PRO A 416 -16.82 6.92 10.37
CA PRO A 416 -15.78 7.24 11.34
C PRO A 416 -14.47 6.54 10.98
N THR A 417 -13.37 7.30 10.95
CA THR A 417 -12.11 6.79 10.41
C THR A 417 -10.93 7.07 11.33
N LEU A 418 -10.13 6.05 11.59
CA LEU A 418 -8.84 6.13 12.27
C LEU A 418 -7.73 5.82 11.29
N VAL A 419 -6.76 6.74 11.18
CA VAL A 419 -5.58 6.56 10.32
C VAL A 419 -4.34 6.46 11.17
N PHE A 420 -3.51 5.45 10.92
CA PHE A 420 -2.20 5.25 11.51
C PHE A 420 -1.09 5.46 10.49
N SER A 421 -0.07 6.22 10.85
CA SER A 421 1.14 6.41 10.04
C SER A 421 2.40 6.31 10.89
N GLY A 422 3.43 5.68 10.35
CA GLY A 422 4.78 5.78 10.90
C GLY A 422 5.50 7.00 10.32
N ARG A 423 6.18 7.81 11.18
CA ARG A 423 6.90 9.02 10.71
C ARG A 423 8.02 8.67 9.72
N ARG A 424 8.60 7.48 9.83
CA ARG A 424 9.70 6.99 8.97
C ARG A 424 9.23 5.98 7.92
N ASP A 425 7.94 6.00 7.58
CA ASP A 425 7.40 5.09 6.55
C ASP A 425 7.98 5.46 5.17
N PRO A 426 8.73 4.56 4.51
CA PRO A 426 9.36 4.82 3.21
C PRO A 426 8.41 4.62 2.02
N VAL A 427 7.14 4.29 2.28
CA VAL A 427 6.15 3.94 1.25
C VAL A 427 4.89 4.78 1.36
N THR A 428 4.33 4.84 2.56
CA THR A 428 3.07 5.54 2.87
C THR A 428 3.28 6.52 4.03
N PRO A 429 4.01 7.62 3.79
CA PRO A 429 4.41 8.56 4.82
C PRO A 429 3.20 9.29 5.44
N PRO A 430 3.37 9.98 6.60
CA PRO A 430 2.27 10.66 7.29
C PRO A 430 1.52 11.68 6.44
N GLU A 431 2.17 12.29 5.47
CA GLU A 431 1.55 13.23 4.53
C GLU A 431 0.38 12.59 3.76
N TYR A 432 0.43 11.28 3.56
CA TYR A 432 -0.67 10.55 2.93
C TYR A 432 -1.88 10.44 3.84
N GLY A 433 -1.67 10.31 5.16
CA GLY A 433 -2.73 10.37 6.16
C GLY A 433 -3.45 11.72 6.15
N GLU A 434 -2.69 12.82 6.04
CA GLU A 434 -3.28 14.16 5.91
C GLU A 434 -3.97 14.37 4.55
N ARG A 435 -3.40 13.83 3.47
CA ARG A 435 -3.96 13.95 2.10
C ARG A 435 -5.34 13.33 1.97
N VAL A 436 -5.63 12.25 2.71
CA VAL A 436 -6.96 11.61 2.69
C VAL A 436 -7.98 12.25 3.62
N ARG A 437 -7.59 13.25 4.44
CA ARG A 437 -8.48 13.89 5.41
C ARG A 437 -9.80 14.40 4.80
N GLY A 438 -9.71 15.01 3.62
CA GLY A 438 -10.88 15.53 2.89
C GLY A 438 -11.84 14.45 2.36
N LEU A 439 -11.48 13.18 2.45
CA LEU A 439 -12.34 12.06 2.05
C LEU A 439 -13.35 11.64 3.14
N PHE A 440 -13.27 12.21 4.35
CA PHE A 440 -14.07 11.80 5.50
C PHE A 440 -14.70 13.00 6.20
N LEU A 441 -15.90 12.78 6.78
CA LEU A 441 -16.55 13.77 7.64
C LEU A 441 -15.96 13.76 9.06
N ASP A 442 -15.52 12.60 9.55
CA ASP A 442 -14.93 12.43 10.88
C ASP A 442 -13.73 11.48 10.80
N MET A 443 -12.53 12.02 11.05
CA MET A 443 -11.28 11.26 10.95
C MET A 443 -10.26 11.72 12.01
N ARG A 444 -9.62 10.76 12.66
CA ARG A 444 -8.42 10.98 13.47
C ARG A 444 -7.20 10.37 12.80
N HIS A 445 -6.13 11.15 12.71
CA HIS A 445 -4.83 10.69 12.25
C HIS A 445 -3.86 10.62 13.44
N VAL A 446 -3.25 9.47 13.64
CA VAL A 446 -2.23 9.20 14.66
C VAL A 446 -0.91 8.87 13.96
N VAL A 447 0.12 9.65 14.25
CA VAL A 447 1.47 9.46 13.71
C VAL A 447 2.39 8.93 14.80
N PHE A 448 3.01 7.79 14.57
CA PHE A 448 3.99 7.21 15.48
C PHE A 448 5.38 7.75 15.16
N PRO A 449 6.05 8.46 16.09
CA PRO A 449 7.29 9.21 15.79
C PRO A 449 8.45 8.37 15.27
N ARG A 450 8.59 7.13 15.72
CA ARG A 450 9.63 6.20 15.25
C ARG A 450 9.12 5.04 14.41
N GLY A 451 7.84 5.06 14.05
CA GLY A 451 7.22 4.02 13.23
C GLY A 451 7.77 3.98 11.80
N GLY A 452 8.01 2.77 11.30
CA GLY A 452 8.22 2.45 9.89
C GLY A 452 6.88 2.28 9.16
N HIS A 453 6.82 1.37 8.17
CA HIS A 453 5.63 1.21 7.34
C HIS A 453 4.35 0.92 8.14
N GLY A 454 3.35 1.77 7.97
CA GLY A 454 2.14 1.79 8.79
C GLY A 454 2.44 2.28 10.21
N TYR A 455 3.04 1.44 11.02
CA TYR A 455 3.56 1.70 12.37
C TYR A 455 4.54 0.59 12.84
N THR A 456 5.16 -0.12 11.89
CA THR A 456 6.13 -1.16 12.23
C THR A 456 7.28 -0.59 13.06
N GLY A 457 7.81 -1.40 13.98
CA GLY A 457 8.90 -1.00 14.87
C GLY A 457 8.47 -0.10 16.04
N VAL A 458 7.17 0.09 16.24
CA VAL A 458 6.58 0.75 17.41
C VAL A 458 6.16 -0.31 18.42
N GLU A 459 6.15 0.05 19.70
CA GLU A 459 5.60 -0.81 20.75
C GLU A 459 4.15 -1.19 20.41
N PRO A 460 3.84 -2.50 20.25
CA PRO A 460 2.57 -2.94 19.68
C PRO A 460 1.35 -2.59 20.54
N SER A 461 1.52 -2.46 21.86
CA SER A 461 0.40 -2.29 22.79
C SER A 461 -0.35 -0.99 22.57
N CYS A 462 0.35 0.11 22.25
CA CYS A 462 -0.29 1.40 21.98
C CYS A 462 -1.18 1.35 20.73
N ALA A 463 -0.61 0.94 19.58
CA ALA A 463 -1.36 0.88 18.32
C ALA A 463 -2.52 -0.12 18.40
N LEU A 464 -2.31 -1.26 19.06
CA LEU A 464 -3.33 -2.27 19.26
C LEU A 464 -4.46 -1.77 20.17
N ARG A 465 -4.13 -1.12 21.30
CA ARG A 465 -5.11 -0.52 22.19
C ARG A 465 -5.98 0.51 21.47
N LEU A 466 -5.35 1.45 20.75
CA LEU A 466 -6.07 2.47 19.99
C LEU A 466 -7.00 1.86 18.94
N PHE A 467 -6.56 0.79 18.28
CA PHE A 467 -7.36 0.06 17.32
C PHE A 467 -8.58 -0.60 17.98
N ILE A 468 -8.38 -1.33 19.08
CA ILE A 468 -9.44 -2.04 19.81
C ILE A 468 -10.46 -1.03 20.36
N ASP A 469 -9.99 0.04 21.03
CA ASP A 469 -10.84 1.08 21.60
C ASP A 469 -11.69 1.74 20.51
N PHE A 470 -11.08 2.06 19.37
CA PHE A 470 -11.79 2.68 18.27
C PHE A 470 -12.83 1.76 17.61
N VAL A 471 -12.54 0.48 17.43
CA VAL A 471 -13.52 -0.46 16.83
C VAL A 471 -14.71 -0.66 17.75
N ARG A 472 -14.50 -0.65 19.09
CA ARG A 472 -15.57 -0.77 20.10
C ARG A 472 -16.44 0.50 20.24
N ASP A 473 -15.82 1.68 20.18
CA ASP A 473 -16.53 2.99 20.15
C ASP A 473 -15.96 3.85 19.02
N PRO A 474 -16.52 3.75 17.79
CA PRO A 474 -15.95 4.40 16.63
C PRO A 474 -16.20 5.90 16.57
N VAL A 475 -15.77 6.61 17.59
CA VAL A 475 -15.82 8.08 17.71
C VAL A 475 -14.39 8.64 17.74
N PRO A 476 -13.83 9.04 16.58
CA PRO A 476 -12.43 9.46 16.44
C PRO A 476 -12.01 10.52 17.47
N GLY A 477 -12.89 11.48 17.78
CA GLY A 477 -12.62 12.56 18.71
C GLY A 477 -12.46 12.15 20.17
N LYS A 478 -12.97 10.99 20.59
CA LYS A 478 -12.85 10.47 21.96
C LYS A 478 -11.59 9.65 22.21
N LEU A 479 -10.89 9.25 21.16
CA LEU A 479 -9.76 8.33 21.28
C LEU A 479 -8.60 9.02 22.02
N ASP A 480 -8.14 8.43 23.13
CA ASP A 480 -6.93 8.87 23.82
C ASP A 480 -5.69 8.29 23.14
N ALA A 481 -4.98 9.12 22.38
CA ALA A 481 -3.80 8.75 21.62
C ALA A 481 -2.47 9.22 22.26
N GLU A 482 -2.46 9.64 23.53
CA GLU A 482 -1.24 10.12 24.23
C GLU A 482 -0.13 9.05 24.23
N CYS A 483 -0.47 7.78 24.22
CA CYS A 483 0.55 6.72 24.15
C CYS A 483 1.38 6.73 22.86
N ALA A 484 0.89 7.32 21.78
CA ALA A 484 1.66 7.44 20.53
C ALA A 484 2.83 8.44 20.67
N ASP A 485 2.71 9.41 21.56
CA ASP A 485 3.74 10.40 21.89
C ASP A 485 4.62 9.95 23.08
N GLY A 486 4.40 8.72 23.59
CA GLY A 486 5.10 8.16 24.74
C GLY A 486 6.60 7.97 24.51
N PRO A 487 7.34 7.51 25.53
CA PRO A 487 8.77 7.30 25.44
C PRO A 487 9.09 6.36 24.27
N VAL A 488 10.03 6.79 23.44
CA VAL A 488 10.49 6.04 22.28
C VAL A 488 11.64 5.12 22.68
N ASP A 489 11.71 3.93 22.09
CA ASP A 489 12.80 3.01 22.29
C ASP A 489 14.16 3.71 22.06
N PRO A 490 15.15 3.49 22.95
CA PRO A 490 16.47 4.08 22.76
C PRO A 490 17.13 3.52 21.50
N TRP A 491 18.05 4.30 20.94
CA TRP A 491 18.90 3.79 19.86
C TRP A 491 19.66 2.56 20.37
N PRO A 492 19.68 1.44 19.63
CA PRO A 492 20.33 0.23 20.09
C PRO A 492 21.85 0.44 20.21
N THR A 493 22.42 0.01 21.34
CA THR A 493 23.86 -0.09 21.50
C THR A 493 24.31 -1.37 20.81
N ILE A 494 24.89 -1.26 19.63
CA ILE A 494 25.41 -2.41 18.89
C ILE A 494 26.92 -2.47 19.11
N SER A 495 27.40 -3.57 19.69
CA SER A 495 28.86 -3.80 19.85
C SER A 495 29.51 -3.91 18.48
N PRO A 496 30.67 -3.27 18.24
CA PRO A 496 31.40 -3.42 16.99
C PRO A 496 31.74 -4.91 16.77
N GLN A 497 31.33 -5.47 15.65
CA GLN A 497 31.86 -6.75 15.21
C GLN A 497 33.31 -6.52 14.74
N GLU A 498 34.25 -7.36 15.15
CA GLU A 498 35.63 -7.31 14.64
C GLU A 498 35.60 -7.54 13.12
N ALA A 499 35.80 -6.46 12.37
CA ALA A 499 35.82 -6.49 10.91
C ALA A 499 37.21 -6.82 10.40
N PRO A 500 37.35 -7.64 9.34
CA PRO A 500 38.63 -7.80 8.65
C PRO A 500 39.03 -6.44 8.06
N ARG A 501 40.32 -6.11 8.14
CA ARG A 501 40.90 -4.89 7.60
C ARG A 501 40.73 -4.87 6.07
N GLY A 502 39.98 -3.90 5.54
CA GLY A 502 39.82 -3.69 4.12
C GLY A 502 41.07 -3.10 3.44
N PRO A 503 41.19 -3.16 2.11
CA PRO A 503 42.29 -2.63 1.36
C PRO A 503 42.38 -1.09 1.38
N GLU A 504 43.62 -0.57 1.27
CA GLU A 504 43.95 0.86 1.31
C GLU A 504 43.24 1.68 0.21
N THR A 505 42.85 2.88 0.59
CA THR A 505 42.14 3.88 -0.23
C THR A 505 42.99 4.42 -1.37
N VAL A 506 42.44 4.42 -2.58
CA VAL A 506 42.94 5.15 -3.76
C VAL A 506 42.18 6.49 -3.87
N ARG A 507 42.94 7.58 -4.14
CA ARG A 507 42.44 8.97 -4.24
C ARG A 507 41.66 9.26 -5.53
N GLN A 508 40.74 10.17 -5.45
CA GLN A 508 39.61 10.68 -6.21
C GLN A 508 39.80 11.19 -7.64
N PRO A 509 38.69 11.41 -8.37
CA PRO A 509 38.41 12.62 -9.12
C PRO A 509 37.03 13.28 -8.90
N ASP A 510 36.90 14.51 -9.39
CA ASP A 510 35.98 15.61 -9.09
C ASP A 510 34.47 15.42 -9.31
N GLU A 511 34.00 14.30 -9.83
CA GLU A 511 32.55 14.07 -10.12
C GLU A 511 31.67 13.75 -8.88
N ALA A 512 32.31 13.34 -7.79
CA ALA A 512 31.63 13.09 -6.50
C ALA A 512 31.02 14.37 -5.89
N ARG A 513 31.53 15.53 -6.27
CA ARG A 513 31.06 16.82 -5.76
C ARG A 513 29.66 17.18 -6.24
N LEU A 514 29.24 16.76 -7.43
CA LEU A 514 27.92 17.02 -7.99
C LEU A 514 26.79 16.31 -7.20
N VAL A 515 27.05 15.12 -6.67
CA VAL A 515 26.04 14.35 -5.91
C VAL A 515 25.82 14.93 -4.51
N VAL A 516 26.89 15.44 -3.89
CA VAL A 516 26.84 16.12 -2.59
C VAL A 516 26.16 17.48 -2.73
N ASP A 517 26.47 18.22 -3.79
CA ASP A 517 25.87 19.53 -4.07
C ASP A 517 24.34 19.41 -4.33
N ASP A 518 23.86 18.35 -4.99
CA ASP A 518 22.43 18.10 -5.20
C ASP A 518 21.68 17.80 -3.87
N LEU A 519 22.31 17.11 -2.93
CA LEU A 519 21.74 16.84 -1.63
C LEU A 519 21.75 18.09 -0.71
N VAL A 520 22.80 18.89 -0.77
CA VAL A 520 22.90 20.17 -0.06
C VAL A 520 21.88 21.16 -0.61
N HIS A 521 21.78 21.29 -1.93
CA HIS A 521 20.82 22.19 -2.58
C HIS A 521 19.36 21.80 -2.28
N PHE A 522 19.08 20.50 -2.16
CA PHE A 522 17.74 20.05 -1.77
C PHE A 522 17.43 20.31 -0.30
N ARG A 523 18.41 20.20 0.60
CA ARG A 523 18.25 20.58 2.01
C ARG A 523 17.91 22.07 2.11
N GLU A 524 18.66 22.90 1.39
CA GLU A 524 18.40 24.36 1.31
C GLU A 524 16.99 24.65 0.74
N THR A 525 16.56 23.88 -0.27
CA THR A 525 15.21 24.02 -0.86
C THR A 525 14.11 23.59 0.12
N LEU A 526 14.32 22.52 0.88
CA LEU A 526 13.37 22.08 1.94
C LEU A 526 13.30 23.08 3.09
N ASP A 527 14.45 23.62 3.51
CA ASP A 527 14.50 24.63 4.56
C ASP A 527 13.80 25.93 4.11
N ALA A 528 13.95 26.30 2.84
CA ALA A 528 13.24 27.43 2.22
C ALA A 528 11.72 27.18 2.14
N LEU A 529 11.29 26.02 1.67
CA LEU A 529 9.86 25.64 1.61
C LEU A 529 9.24 25.53 2.99
N ALA A 530 9.98 25.01 3.98
CA ALA A 530 9.53 24.96 5.37
C ALA A 530 9.44 26.36 6.01
N ALA A 531 10.31 27.28 5.61
CA ALA A 531 10.25 28.69 6.02
C ALA A 531 9.04 29.40 5.39
N GLU A 532 8.79 29.19 4.08
CA GLU A 532 7.61 29.70 3.37
C GLU A 532 6.30 29.15 3.96
N ALA A 533 6.25 27.85 4.28
CA ALA A 533 5.08 27.23 4.90
C ALA A 533 4.80 27.79 6.31
N ARG A 534 5.84 28.07 7.11
CA ARG A 534 5.70 28.74 8.41
C ARG A 534 5.19 30.17 8.23
N THR A 535 5.71 30.91 7.28
CA THR A 535 5.27 32.28 6.96
C THR A 535 3.82 32.32 6.48
N ALA A 536 3.40 31.35 5.67
CA ALA A 536 2.01 31.21 5.23
C ALA A 536 1.06 30.85 6.38
N ALA A 537 1.48 29.97 7.30
CA ALA A 537 0.72 29.60 8.48
C ALA A 537 0.57 30.80 9.45
N ASP A 538 1.63 31.57 9.66
CA ASP A 538 1.61 32.79 10.47
C ASP A 538 0.73 33.87 9.82
N THR A 539 0.76 34.01 8.50
CA THR A 539 -0.10 34.93 7.75
C THR A 539 -1.57 34.52 7.85
N LEU A 540 -1.88 33.22 7.74
CA LEU A 540 -3.25 32.71 7.94
C LEU A 540 -3.74 32.95 9.37
N ALA A 541 -2.89 32.74 10.37
CA ALA A 541 -3.22 33.00 11.77
C ALA A 541 -3.48 34.49 12.04
N ILE A 542 -2.74 35.40 11.39
CA ILE A 542 -2.98 36.84 11.46
C ILE A 542 -4.31 37.22 10.80
N ILE A 543 -4.60 36.65 9.62
CA ILE A 543 -5.85 36.88 8.89
C ILE A 543 -7.05 36.34 9.70
N GLN A 544 -6.95 35.16 10.28
CA GLN A 544 -7.99 34.60 11.14
C GLN A 544 -8.26 35.46 12.37
N ARG A 545 -7.23 35.93 13.08
CA ARG A 545 -7.41 36.85 14.21
C ARG A 545 -8.06 38.20 13.80
N SER A 546 -7.69 38.72 12.63
CA SER A 546 -8.28 39.99 12.14
C SER A 546 -9.74 39.86 11.66
N TYR A 547 -10.22 38.64 11.39
CA TYR A 547 -11.59 38.37 10.91
C TYR A 547 -12.56 38.02 12.07
N PHE A 548 -12.05 37.53 13.23
CA PHE A 548 -12.87 37.14 14.37
C PHE A 548 -12.92 38.18 15.50
N ASP A 549 -12.12 39.26 15.42
CA ASP A 549 -12.12 40.37 16.37
C ASP A 549 -12.87 41.62 15.86
N ARG A 550 -13.80 41.43 14.88
CA ARG A 550 -14.72 42.50 14.42
C ARG A 550 -16.17 42.16 14.62
#